data_2dc1b71f9b445f0e0f49eab543156a85
#
_entry.id   2dc1b71f9b445f0e0f49eab543156a85
#
_cell.length_a   1.000
_cell.length_b   1.000
_cell.length_c   1.000
_cell.angle_alpha   90.00
_cell.angle_beta   90.00
_cell.angle_gamma   90.00
#
_symmetry.space_group_name_H-M   'P 1'
#
loop_
_entity.id
_entity.type
_entity.pdbx_description
1 polymer ?
#
loop_
_entity_poly.entity_id
_entity_poly.type
_entity_poly.pdbx_seq_one_letter_code
_entity_poly.pdbx_strand_id
1 'polypeptide(L)'
;MKVRIKFAKYGAVKFIGHLDVMRYFQKAIRRAEIDIAYSEGFSPHQIMSFASPLSVGHTSEGEYFDIEVNSFTTEEDVQKRLQSVMVEGFDILKVKLLSEGEGYAMASVAAASYLVSFKKEMSLPRDWKEHLLAFYKQKRITVIKKNKKGEKEIDLKEGIYQLEIEEDAVYLLLDAGSGSNIKPGFVLET
;
A
#
# COMPACT_ATOMS: atom_id res chain seq x y z
N MET A 1 -13.94 3.27 -19.14
CA MET A 1 -13.42 4.40 -18.33
C MET A 1 -12.67 3.83 -17.15
N LYS A 2 -11.54 4.46 -16.71
CA LYS A 2 -10.76 4.00 -15.55
C LYS A 2 -11.07 4.86 -14.32
N VAL A 3 -11.26 4.22 -13.19
CA VAL A 3 -11.57 4.88 -11.91
C VAL A 3 -10.57 4.39 -10.87
N ARG A 4 -9.88 5.32 -10.21
CA ARG A 4 -8.98 5.06 -9.09
C ARG A 4 -9.69 5.25 -7.77
N ILE A 5 -9.53 4.30 -6.88
CA ILE A 5 -10.14 4.29 -5.56
C ILE A 5 -9.04 4.27 -4.51
N LYS A 6 -9.06 5.26 -3.61
CA LYS A 6 -8.22 5.28 -2.41
C LYS A 6 -9.03 4.75 -1.23
N PHE A 7 -8.46 3.86 -0.45
CA PHE A 7 -9.12 3.28 0.72
C PHE A 7 -8.18 3.12 1.91
N ALA A 8 -8.76 3.08 3.11
CA ALA A 8 -8.08 2.70 4.34
C ALA A 8 -8.33 1.22 4.66
N LYS A 9 -7.37 0.61 5.35
CA LYS A 9 -7.46 -0.76 5.90
C LYS A 9 -6.94 -0.75 7.34
N TYR A 10 -7.81 -1.06 8.31
CA TYR A 10 -7.47 -1.00 9.74
C TYR A 10 -8.29 -2.02 10.56
N GLY A 11 -8.20 -1.94 11.89
CA GLY A 11 -8.97 -2.81 12.79
C GLY A 11 -8.73 -4.30 12.54
N ALA A 12 -9.78 -5.11 12.62
CA ALA A 12 -9.70 -6.56 12.44
C ALA A 12 -9.33 -6.99 11.01
N VAL A 13 -9.73 -6.21 10.00
CA VAL A 13 -9.44 -6.55 8.60
C VAL A 13 -7.95 -6.42 8.24
N LYS A 14 -7.10 -5.83 9.09
CA LYS A 14 -5.65 -5.86 8.87
C LYS A 14 -5.07 -7.28 8.81
N PHE A 15 -5.74 -8.25 9.40
CA PHE A 15 -5.28 -9.65 9.44
C PHE A 15 -5.69 -10.48 8.22
N ILE A 16 -6.50 -9.95 7.29
CA ILE A 16 -6.82 -10.66 6.05
C ILE A 16 -5.78 -10.41 4.97
N GLY A 17 -5.50 -11.44 4.18
CA GLY A 17 -4.52 -11.40 3.10
C GLY A 17 -5.01 -10.65 1.87
N HIS A 18 -4.09 -10.30 0.98
CA HIS A 18 -4.37 -9.54 -0.24
C HIS A 18 -5.44 -10.21 -1.13
N LEU A 19 -5.39 -11.52 -1.32
CA LEU A 19 -6.38 -12.23 -2.15
C LEU A 19 -7.80 -12.13 -1.58
N ASP A 20 -7.94 -12.12 -0.26
CA ASP A 20 -9.24 -11.97 0.39
C ASP A 20 -9.74 -10.54 0.33
N VAL A 21 -8.83 -9.55 0.45
CA VAL A 21 -9.15 -8.13 0.20
C VAL A 21 -9.67 -7.96 -1.23
N MET A 22 -8.98 -8.52 -2.22
CA MET A 22 -9.41 -8.46 -3.62
C MET A 22 -10.80 -9.08 -3.81
N ARG A 23 -11.03 -10.29 -3.28
CA ARG A 23 -12.35 -10.97 -3.34
C ARG A 23 -13.44 -10.17 -2.63
N TYR A 24 -13.09 -9.53 -1.51
CA TYR A 24 -14.02 -8.68 -0.77
C TYR A 24 -14.46 -7.49 -1.63
N PHE A 25 -13.52 -6.76 -2.24
CA PHE A 25 -13.84 -5.62 -3.10
C PHE A 25 -14.61 -6.03 -4.37
N GLN A 26 -14.32 -7.19 -4.97
CA GLN A 26 -15.10 -7.72 -6.07
C GLN A 26 -16.58 -7.91 -5.70
N LYS A 27 -16.86 -8.39 -4.49
CA LYS A 27 -18.24 -8.53 -3.99
C LYS A 27 -18.85 -7.18 -3.61
N ALA A 28 -18.07 -6.28 -3.02
CA ALA A 28 -18.51 -4.95 -2.63
C ALA A 28 -18.91 -4.10 -3.85
N ILE A 29 -18.15 -4.12 -4.92
CA ILE A 29 -18.44 -3.44 -6.18
C ILE A 29 -19.79 -3.90 -6.75
N ARG A 30 -20.06 -5.23 -6.71
CA ARG A 30 -21.36 -5.77 -7.14
C ARG A 30 -22.51 -5.32 -6.24
N ARG A 31 -22.33 -5.32 -4.91
CA ARG A 31 -23.36 -4.84 -3.97
C ARG A 31 -23.62 -3.34 -4.10
N ALA A 32 -22.57 -2.57 -4.43
CA ALA A 32 -22.69 -1.13 -4.70
C ALA A 32 -23.26 -0.83 -6.08
N GLU A 33 -23.61 -1.86 -6.88
CA GLU A 33 -24.17 -1.74 -8.24
C GLU A 33 -23.31 -0.86 -9.16
N ILE A 34 -21.98 -0.91 -9.00
CA ILE A 34 -21.04 -0.23 -9.88
C ILE A 34 -20.92 -1.06 -11.17
N ASP A 35 -21.13 -0.40 -12.32
CA ASP A 35 -21.10 -1.02 -13.66
C ASP A 35 -19.66 -1.29 -14.10
N ILE A 36 -19.03 -2.26 -13.42
CA ILE A 36 -17.64 -2.65 -13.68
C ILE A 36 -17.51 -3.44 -14.98
N ALA A 37 -16.46 -3.15 -15.74
CA ALA A 37 -16.12 -3.89 -16.93
C ALA A 37 -15.50 -5.26 -16.59
N TYR A 38 -15.71 -6.23 -17.46
CA TYR A 38 -15.17 -7.59 -17.35
C TYR A 38 -14.20 -7.86 -18.49
N SER A 39 -13.20 -8.70 -18.21
CA SER A 39 -12.29 -9.18 -19.23
C SER A 39 -13.01 -10.03 -20.28
N GLU A 40 -12.47 -10.05 -21.48
CA GLU A 40 -12.92 -10.94 -22.55
C GLU A 40 -12.47 -12.40 -22.32
N GLY A 41 -13.09 -13.35 -23.03
CA GLY A 41 -12.69 -14.75 -23.04
C GLY A 41 -13.63 -15.68 -22.25
N PHE A 42 -13.18 -16.92 -22.04
CA PHE A 42 -14.00 -18.00 -21.46
C PHE A 42 -14.24 -17.90 -19.94
N SER A 43 -13.45 -17.09 -19.24
CA SER A 43 -13.58 -16.90 -17.79
C SER A 43 -13.52 -15.41 -17.45
N PRO A 44 -14.59 -14.65 -17.75
CA PRO A 44 -14.58 -13.21 -17.53
C PRO A 44 -14.47 -12.88 -16.04
N HIS A 45 -13.59 -11.95 -15.74
CA HIS A 45 -13.39 -11.42 -14.39
C HIS A 45 -13.41 -9.90 -14.40
N GLN A 46 -13.79 -9.32 -13.27
CA GLN A 46 -13.81 -7.86 -13.11
C GLN A 46 -12.42 -7.28 -13.39
N ILE A 47 -12.34 -6.24 -14.22
CA ILE A 47 -11.08 -5.55 -14.51
C ILE A 47 -10.75 -4.67 -13.32
N MET A 48 -9.85 -5.18 -12.46
CA MET A 48 -9.42 -4.55 -11.21
C MET A 48 -7.93 -4.77 -10.99
N SER A 49 -7.21 -3.72 -10.60
CA SER A 49 -5.76 -3.75 -10.34
C SER A 49 -5.41 -2.99 -9.08
N PHE A 50 -4.82 -3.66 -8.09
CA PHE A 50 -4.31 -3.02 -6.87
C PHE A 50 -2.90 -2.47 -7.08
N ALA A 51 -2.59 -1.35 -6.44
CA ALA A 51 -1.30 -0.68 -6.56
C ALA A 51 -0.16 -1.49 -5.95
N SER A 52 -0.28 -1.85 -4.69
CA SER A 52 0.69 -2.68 -3.97
C SER A 52 -0.04 -3.48 -2.89
N PRO A 53 0.24 -4.78 -2.73
CA PRO A 53 -0.36 -5.56 -1.66
C PRO A 53 0.16 -5.12 -0.28
N LEU A 54 -0.74 -4.72 0.62
CA LEU A 54 -0.40 -4.48 2.01
C LEU A 54 -0.19 -5.81 2.75
N SER A 55 0.90 -5.92 3.48
CA SER A 55 1.19 -7.12 4.28
C SER A 55 0.16 -7.34 5.38
N VAL A 56 -0.08 -8.60 5.74
CA VAL A 56 -0.97 -8.98 6.85
C VAL A 56 -0.46 -8.37 8.16
N GLY A 57 -1.36 -7.86 8.98
CA GLY A 57 -1.07 -7.21 10.25
C GLY A 57 -0.78 -5.71 10.15
N HIS A 58 -0.66 -5.15 8.94
CA HIS A 58 -0.45 -3.72 8.72
C HIS A 58 -1.77 -2.99 8.54
N THR A 59 -1.81 -1.76 9.02
CA THR A 59 -2.88 -0.78 8.74
C THR A 59 -2.39 0.22 7.70
N SER A 60 -3.30 0.81 6.94
CA SER A 60 -2.97 1.84 5.95
C SER A 60 -4.14 2.80 5.76
N GLU A 61 -3.81 4.07 5.55
CA GLU A 61 -4.74 5.14 5.14
C GLU A 61 -4.53 5.55 3.68
N GLY A 62 -3.83 4.74 2.90
CA GLY A 62 -3.41 5.11 1.55
C GLY A 62 -3.25 3.96 0.59
N GLU A 63 -4.12 2.96 0.65
CA GLU A 63 -4.17 1.90 -0.35
C GLU A 63 -4.94 2.35 -1.60
N TYR A 64 -4.53 1.83 -2.76
CA TYR A 64 -5.13 2.20 -4.03
C TYR A 64 -5.44 0.98 -4.88
N PHE A 65 -6.56 1.03 -5.58
CA PHE A 65 -6.83 0.14 -6.70
C PHE A 65 -7.57 0.88 -7.81
N ASP A 66 -7.36 0.41 -9.02
CA ASP A 66 -8.03 0.91 -10.21
C ASP A 66 -9.04 -0.13 -10.70
N ILE A 67 -10.19 0.34 -11.20
CA ILE A 67 -11.19 -0.46 -11.88
C ILE A 67 -11.49 0.13 -13.25
N GLU A 68 -11.96 -0.71 -14.17
CA GLU A 68 -12.58 -0.23 -15.39
C GLU A 68 -14.10 -0.33 -15.28
N VAL A 69 -14.79 0.71 -15.69
CA VAL A 69 -16.25 0.80 -15.65
C VAL A 69 -16.83 1.10 -17.04
N ASN A 70 -18.01 0.53 -17.34
CA ASN A 70 -18.71 0.78 -18.60
C ASN A 70 -19.44 2.13 -18.53
N SER A 71 -20.07 2.44 -17.39
CA SER A 71 -20.73 3.71 -17.11
C SER A 71 -20.19 4.34 -15.80
N PHE A 72 -20.26 5.66 -15.72
CA PHE A 72 -19.79 6.41 -14.57
C PHE A 72 -20.73 7.60 -14.31
N THR A 73 -21.11 7.79 -13.07
CA THR A 73 -21.97 8.89 -12.63
C THR A 73 -21.12 10.08 -12.18
N THR A 74 -20.77 10.12 -10.89
CA THR A 74 -19.83 11.10 -10.31
C THR A 74 -18.89 10.39 -9.31
N GLU A 75 -17.79 11.03 -9.00
CA GLU A 75 -16.82 10.52 -8.00
C GLU A 75 -17.48 10.36 -6.64
N GLU A 76 -18.31 11.31 -6.24
CA GLU A 76 -19.05 11.32 -4.98
C GLU A 76 -20.11 10.21 -4.91
N ASP A 77 -20.85 9.97 -6.01
CA ASP A 77 -21.85 8.92 -6.06
C ASP A 77 -21.19 7.53 -5.92
N VAL A 78 -20.15 7.27 -6.70
CA VAL A 78 -19.39 6.01 -6.62
C VAL A 78 -18.78 5.82 -5.23
N GLN A 79 -18.19 6.88 -4.65
CA GLN A 79 -17.63 6.83 -3.28
C GLN A 79 -18.71 6.48 -2.26
N LYS A 80 -19.84 7.17 -2.27
CA LYS A 80 -20.97 6.96 -1.34
C LYS A 80 -21.56 5.56 -1.46
N ARG A 81 -21.81 5.10 -2.68
CA ARG A 81 -22.36 3.75 -2.95
C ARG A 81 -21.39 2.67 -2.48
N LEU A 82 -20.11 2.80 -2.79
CA LEU A 82 -19.12 1.84 -2.35
C LEU A 82 -18.96 1.85 -0.83
N GLN A 83 -18.87 3.04 -0.19
CA GLN A 83 -18.78 3.15 1.26
C GLN A 83 -19.99 2.53 1.98
N SER A 84 -21.20 2.64 1.43
CA SER A 84 -22.41 2.11 2.07
C SER A 84 -22.43 0.59 2.23
N VAL A 85 -21.59 -0.13 1.50
CA VAL A 85 -21.47 -1.59 1.55
C VAL A 85 -20.16 -2.08 2.18
N MET A 86 -19.33 -1.16 2.71
CA MET A 86 -18.10 -1.53 3.41
C MET A 86 -18.40 -2.10 4.79
N VAL A 87 -17.55 -3.03 5.23
CA VAL A 87 -17.50 -3.48 6.63
C VAL A 87 -16.58 -2.54 7.41
N GLU A 88 -16.72 -2.50 8.71
CA GLU A 88 -15.79 -1.82 9.61
C GLU A 88 -14.35 -2.27 9.34
N GLY A 89 -13.43 -1.32 9.22
CA GLY A 89 -12.03 -1.54 8.91
C GLY A 89 -11.66 -1.28 7.45
N PHE A 90 -12.64 -1.04 6.56
CA PHE A 90 -12.44 -0.50 5.22
C PHE A 90 -13.22 0.81 5.05
N ASP A 91 -12.49 1.89 4.74
CA ASP A 91 -13.10 3.18 4.41
C ASP A 91 -12.69 3.61 3.01
N ILE A 92 -13.65 4.06 2.21
CA ILE A 92 -13.39 4.63 0.87
C ILE A 92 -13.08 6.11 1.03
N LEU A 93 -11.80 6.46 0.95
CA LEU A 93 -11.32 7.81 1.23
C LEU A 93 -11.51 8.76 0.05
N LYS A 94 -11.32 8.24 -1.18
CA LYS A 94 -11.45 9.05 -2.39
C LYS A 94 -11.71 8.16 -3.60
N VAL A 95 -12.50 8.68 -4.53
CA VAL A 95 -12.68 8.15 -5.89
C VAL A 95 -12.20 9.21 -6.87
N LYS A 96 -11.54 8.82 -7.95
CA LYS A 96 -11.08 9.71 -9.04
C LYS A 96 -11.32 9.04 -10.37
N LEU A 97 -12.00 9.70 -11.27
CA LEU A 97 -12.03 9.35 -12.68
C LEU A 97 -10.69 9.71 -13.32
N LEU A 98 -10.01 8.75 -13.93
CA LEU A 98 -8.71 8.96 -14.54
C LEU A 98 -8.87 9.53 -15.95
N SER A 99 -8.00 10.46 -16.32
CA SER A 99 -7.91 10.97 -17.67
C SER A 99 -7.31 9.94 -18.63
N GLU A 100 -7.54 10.10 -19.91
CA GLU A 100 -6.90 9.28 -20.94
C GLU A 100 -5.37 9.41 -20.85
N GLY A 101 -4.66 8.26 -20.83
CA GLY A 101 -3.20 8.23 -20.69
C GLY A 101 -2.67 8.16 -19.24
N GLU A 102 -3.49 8.40 -18.22
CA GLU A 102 -3.06 8.13 -16.83
C GLU A 102 -2.78 6.62 -16.64
N GLY A 103 -1.57 6.31 -16.13
CA GLY A 103 -1.14 4.95 -15.85
C GLY A 103 -1.90 4.30 -14.69
N TYR A 104 -1.87 2.96 -14.61
CA TYR A 104 -2.44 2.22 -13.47
C TYR A 104 -1.75 2.60 -12.16
N ALA A 105 -2.49 2.50 -11.05
CA ALA A 105 -1.99 2.81 -9.71
C ALA A 105 -0.67 2.09 -9.38
N MET A 106 -0.54 0.82 -9.77
CA MET A 106 0.68 0.03 -9.59
C MET A 106 1.93 0.68 -10.22
N ALA A 107 1.80 1.30 -11.39
CA ALA A 107 2.90 1.98 -12.07
C ALA A 107 3.13 3.41 -11.55
N SER A 108 2.17 3.97 -10.82
CA SER A 108 2.21 5.36 -10.33
C SER A 108 2.81 5.49 -8.93
N VAL A 109 2.91 4.39 -8.18
CA VAL A 109 3.50 4.41 -6.83
C VAL A 109 5.01 4.57 -6.94
N ALA A 110 5.54 5.66 -6.40
CA ALA A 110 6.98 5.93 -6.32
C ALA A 110 7.51 5.77 -4.88
N ALA A 111 6.75 6.20 -3.88
CA ALA A 111 7.15 6.15 -2.50
C ALA A 111 5.96 5.79 -1.59
N ALA A 112 6.26 5.30 -0.40
CA ALA A 112 5.29 5.06 0.65
C ALA A 112 5.82 5.60 1.99
N SER A 113 4.94 6.25 2.75
CA SER A 113 5.21 6.68 4.11
C SER A 113 4.76 5.63 5.11
N TYR A 114 5.54 5.46 6.16
CA TYR A 114 5.28 4.52 7.25
C TYR A 114 5.47 5.21 8.59
N LEU A 115 4.56 4.93 9.52
CA LEU A 115 4.75 5.20 10.93
C LEU A 115 4.95 3.87 11.65
N VAL A 116 6.14 3.62 12.13
CA VAL A 116 6.52 2.35 12.78
C VAL A 116 6.58 2.55 14.28
N SER A 117 5.65 1.93 14.99
CA SER A 117 5.62 1.90 16.46
C SER A 117 6.16 0.57 16.97
N PHE A 118 6.88 0.60 18.08
CA PHE A 118 7.41 -0.59 18.72
C PHE A 118 6.37 -1.19 19.67
N LYS A 119 6.28 -2.51 19.71
CA LYS A 119 5.40 -3.20 20.67
C LYS A 119 5.92 -3.01 22.07
N LYS A 120 5.03 -2.86 23.04
CA LYS A 120 5.37 -2.66 24.46
C LYS A 120 6.27 -3.77 25.05
N GLU A 121 6.15 -4.98 24.49
CA GLU A 121 6.93 -6.15 24.91
C GLU A 121 8.36 -6.16 24.32
N MET A 122 8.65 -5.29 23.36
CA MET A 122 9.99 -5.17 22.77
C MET A 122 10.89 -4.36 23.70
N SER A 123 11.99 -4.97 24.13
CA SER A 123 13.06 -4.27 24.84
C SER A 123 13.99 -3.62 23.81
N LEU A 124 13.85 -2.33 23.61
CA LEU A 124 14.80 -1.58 22.78
C LEU A 124 16.04 -1.20 23.60
N PRO A 125 17.22 -1.16 22.98
CA PRO A 125 18.42 -0.56 23.61
C PRO A 125 18.11 0.88 24.02
N ARG A 126 18.73 1.36 25.13
CA ARG A 126 18.49 2.74 25.62
C ARG A 126 18.89 3.82 24.60
N ASP A 127 19.87 3.52 23.79
CA ASP A 127 20.50 4.36 22.78
C ASP A 127 20.03 4.04 21.33
N TRP A 128 18.89 3.37 21.20
CA TRP A 128 18.37 3.00 19.87
C TRP A 128 18.15 4.20 18.92
N LYS A 129 17.78 5.36 19.50
CA LYS A 129 17.54 6.58 18.71
C LYS A 129 18.85 7.11 18.11
N GLU A 130 19.91 7.15 18.93
CA GLU A 130 21.25 7.55 18.51
C GLU A 130 21.81 6.59 17.44
N HIS A 131 21.62 5.29 17.61
CA HIS A 131 22.03 4.28 16.64
C HIS A 131 21.29 4.45 15.32
N LEU A 132 19.97 4.65 15.34
CA LEU A 132 19.18 4.85 14.14
C LEU A 132 19.56 6.13 13.38
N LEU A 133 19.85 7.22 14.11
CA LEU A 133 20.34 8.46 13.52
C LEU A 133 21.75 8.30 12.93
N ALA A 134 22.63 7.58 13.62
CA ALA A 134 23.97 7.27 13.11
C ALA A 134 23.90 6.41 11.84
N PHE A 135 23.03 5.40 11.85
CA PHE A 135 22.72 4.58 10.67
C PHE A 135 22.27 5.45 9.48
N TYR A 136 21.29 6.33 9.70
CA TYR A 136 20.76 7.18 8.64
C TYR A 136 21.77 8.21 8.11
N LYS A 137 22.74 8.66 8.93
CA LYS A 137 23.81 9.60 8.52
C LYS A 137 24.88 8.96 7.61
N GLN A 138 24.93 7.64 7.50
CA GLN A 138 25.88 6.97 6.61
C GLN A 138 25.67 7.40 5.16
N LYS A 139 26.76 7.53 4.42
CA LYS A 139 26.72 7.86 2.98
C LYS A 139 26.23 6.68 2.14
N ARG A 140 26.40 5.46 2.62
CA ARG A 140 25.99 4.22 1.99
C ARG A 140 25.51 3.24 3.05
N ILE A 141 24.39 2.59 2.81
CA ILE A 141 23.77 1.62 3.70
C ILE A 141 23.57 0.33 2.93
N THR A 142 24.54 -0.55 3.02
CA THR A 142 24.57 -1.79 2.25
C THR A 142 23.94 -2.93 3.02
N VAL A 143 22.97 -3.61 2.39
CA VAL A 143 22.34 -4.82 2.92
C VAL A 143 22.37 -5.95 1.91
N ILE A 144 22.40 -7.19 2.38
CA ILE A 144 22.35 -8.39 1.54
C ILE A 144 20.90 -8.87 1.46
N LYS A 145 20.27 -8.68 0.31
CA LYS A 145 18.93 -9.22 0.04
C LYS A 145 19.03 -10.62 -0.55
N LYS A 146 18.53 -11.62 0.21
CA LYS A 146 18.43 -13.01 -0.25
C LYS A 146 17.15 -13.19 -1.07
N ASN A 147 17.27 -13.78 -2.24
CA ASN A 147 16.14 -14.18 -3.07
C ASN A 147 16.37 -15.59 -3.66
N LYS A 148 15.36 -16.12 -4.36
CA LYS A 148 15.44 -17.47 -4.98
C LYS A 148 16.58 -17.62 -6.01
N LYS A 149 17.15 -16.51 -6.51
CA LYS A 149 18.24 -16.48 -7.50
C LYS A 149 19.62 -16.27 -6.87
N GLY A 150 19.68 -16.08 -5.53
CA GLY A 150 20.93 -15.86 -4.79
C GLY A 150 20.87 -14.61 -3.91
N GLU A 151 22.03 -14.19 -3.44
CA GLU A 151 22.24 -13.00 -2.62
C GLU A 151 22.60 -11.82 -3.52
N LYS A 152 21.99 -10.67 -3.27
CA LYS A 152 22.30 -9.41 -3.94
C LYS A 152 22.56 -8.33 -2.91
N GLU A 153 23.69 -7.67 -3.02
CA GLU A 153 23.99 -6.45 -2.29
C GLU A 153 23.17 -5.30 -2.88
N ILE A 154 22.47 -4.58 -2.00
CA ILE A 154 21.70 -3.38 -2.35
C ILE A 154 22.07 -2.24 -1.39
N ASP A 155 22.12 -1.01 -1.91
CA ASP A 155 22.26 0.19 -1.12
C ASP A 155 20.86 0.72 -0.79
N LEU A 156 20.53 0.79 0.49
CA LEU A 156 19.24 1.30 0.95
C LEU A 156 19.22 2.84 1.00
N LYS A 157 20.39 3.50 1.05
CA LYS A 157 20.50 4.93 1.33
C LYS A 157 19.72 5.77 0.32
N GLU A 158 19.81 5.43 -0.95
CA GLU A 158 19.13 6.17 -2.03
C GLU A 158 17.60 6.04 -1.98
N GLY A 159 17.09 4.97 -1.38
CA GLY A 159 15.65 4.71 -1.28
C GLY A 159 15.05 5.03 0.09
N ILE A 160 15.82 5.58 1.03
CA ILE A 160 15.33 6.15 2.29
C ILE A 160 15.26 7.67 2.11
N TYR A 161 14.12 8.17 1.64
CA TYR A 161 13.94 9.59 1.35
C TYR A 161 13.86 10.45 2.60
N GLN A 162 13.24 9.90 3.67
CA GLN A 162 13.08 10.57 4.95
C GLN A 162 13.07 9.55 6.08
N LEU A 163 13.72 9.91 7.19
CA LEU A 163 13.68 9.17 8.45
C LEU A 163 13.64 10.20 9.57
N GLU A 164 12.58 10.15 10.37
CA GLU A 164 12.39 10.99 11.55
C GLU A 164 12.02 10.12 12.74
N ILE A 165 12.55 10.49 13.91
CA ILE A 165 12.24 9.81 15.16
C ILE A 165 11.22 10.65 15.91
N GLU A 166 10.03 10.10 16.09
CA GLU A 166 9.00 10.63 16.98
C GLU A 166 9.18 10.06 18.40
N GLU A 167 8.32 10.42 19.35
CA GLU A 167 8.51 10.02 20.77
C GLU A 167 8.72 8.50 20.92
N ASP A 168 7.78 7.69 20.41
CA ASP A 168 7.80 6.22 20.50
C ASP A 168 7.62 5.56 19.13
N ALA A 169 7.89 6.28 18.05
CA ALA A 169 7.70 5.82 16.69
C ALA A 169 8.80 6.34 15.75
N VAL A 170 8.93 5.71 14.61
CA VAL A 170 9.81 6.13 13.53
C VAL A 170 8.96 6.41 12.29
N TYR A 171 9.02 7.63 11.79
CA TYR A 171 8.48 7.97 10.48
C TYR A 171 9.51 7.67 9.41
N LEU A 172 9.07 6.98 8.36
CA LEU A 172 9.90 6.62 7.22
C LEU A 172 9.16 6.98 5.92
N LEU A 173 9.84 7.65 5.00
CA LEU A 173 9.42 7.77 3.60
C LEU A 173 10.39 6.95 2.75
N LEU A 174 9.89 5.85 2.18
CA LEU A 174 10.70 4.85 1.49
C LEU A 174 10.30 4.71 0.04
N ASP A 175 11.28 4.36 -0.80
CA ASP A 175 11.03 3.94 -2.19
C ASP A 175 10.09 2.72 -2.22
N ALA A 176 9.01 2.86 -2.97
CA ALA A 176 7.99 1.83 -3.17
C ALA A 176 7.68 1.59 -4.65
N GLY A 177 8.55 2.06 -5.54
CA GLY A 177 8.40 1.89 -6.98
C GLY A 177 8.51 0.45 -7.44
N SER A 178 8.14 0.19 -8.69
CA SER A 178 8.18 -1.14 -9.29
C SER A 178 9.61 -1.70 -9.46
N GLY A 179 10.60 -0.83 -9.57
CA GLY A 179 12.03 -1.21 -9.72
C GLY A 179 12.76 -1.41 -8.40
N SER A 180 12.32 -0.71 -7.35
CA SER A 180 12.90 -0.78 -6.00
C SER A 180 11.77 -0.63 -4.99
N ASN A 181 11.71 -1.53 -4.02
CA ASN A 181 10.72 -1.49 -2.95
C ASN A 181 11.42 -1.81 -1.63
N ILE A 182 11.55 -0.79 -0.80
CA ILE A 182 12.16 -0.88 0.52
C ILE A 182 11.04 -0.96 1.56
N LYS A 183 11.07 -2.00 2.38
CA LYS A 183 10.14 -2.15 3.50
C LYS A 183 10.77 -1.67 4.79
N PRO A 184 9.98 -1.14 5.76
CA PRO A 184 10.49 -0.70 7.05
C PRO A 184 11.39 -1.71 7.76
N GLY A 185 11.08 -3.01 7.67
CA GLY A 185 11.90 -4.06 8.28
C GLY A 185 13.35 -4.05 7.79
N PHE A 186 13.60 -3.79 6.50
CA PHE A 186 14.96 -3.67 5.99
C PHE A 186 15.73 -2.49 6.58
N VAL A 187 15.04 -1.45 7.04
CA VAL A 187 15.67 -0.26 7.63
C VAL A 187 15.91 -0.45 9.12
N LEU A 188 15.01 -1.15 9.80
CA LEU A 188 15.01 -1.26 11.27
C LEU A 188 15.64 -2.55 11.81
N GLU A 189 15.86 -3.56 10.94
CA GLU A 189 16.50 -4.83 11.31
C GLU A 189 17.99 -4.89 10.90
N THR A 190 18.50 -3.86 10.22
CA THR A 190 19.90 -3.71 9.81
C THR A 190 20.72 -3.06 10.92
#